data_9f6c94643b71e42314d1ec147c081b21
#
_entry.id   9f6c94643b71e42314d1ec147c081b21
#
_cell.length_a   1.000
_cell.length_b   1.000
_cell.length_c   1.000
_cell.angle_alpha   90.00
_cell.angle_beta   90.00
_cell.angle_gamma   90.00
#
_symmetry.space_group_name_H-M   'P 1'
#
loop_
_entity.id
_entity.type
_entity.pdbx_description
1 polymer ?
#
loop_
_entity_poly.entity_id
_entity_poly.type
_entity_poly.pdbx_seq_one_letter_code
_entity_poly.pdbx_strand_id
1 'polypeptide(L)'
;KVTGVQTCALPIFTNEKSNLNVSEVHGFLSGILSAGAQMNGAQLARAFEEHFDCSLSGPMDDLVIKLSFQAGLELDDPEMGFNLLLPEDDAGIAKRGQGLYTWCQGFLSGFGVTGRYQDSELSEEVREVLTDLAKISALDLEVPDSDENEGDLLEIIEYVRMSAMMIYLESARKSVH
;
A
#
# COMPACT_ATOMS: atom_id res chain seq x y z
N LYS A 1 -6.42 12.34 -11.97
CA LYS A 1 -7.08 11.40 -12.91
C LYS A 1 -7.32 10.12 -12.13
N VAL A 2 -8.59 9.83 -11.81
CA VAL A 2 -8.98 8.55 -11.21
C VAL A 2 -8.64 7.47 -12.23
N THR A 3 -7.74 6.57 -11.88
CA THR A 3 -7.41 5.44 -12.76
C THR A 3 -8.62 4.51 -12.81
N GLY A 4 -8.90 3.90 -13.97
CA GLY A 4 -10.08 3.01 -14.16
C GLY A 4 -10.12 1.83 -13.20
N VAL A 5 -9.03 1.54 -12.49
CA VAL A 5 -8.91 0.51 -11.43
C VAL A 5 -9.55 0.98 -10.13
N GLN A 6 -9.41 2.26 -9.74
CA GLN A 6 -10.06 2.81 -8.56
C GLN A 6 -11.58 2.70 -8.64
N THR A 7 -12.16 3.02 -9.79
CA THR A 7 -13.62 2.99 -9.99
C THR A 7 -14.19 1.56 -10.00
N CYS A 8 -13.41 0.56 -10.42
CA CYS A 8 -13.85 -0.84 -10.44
C CYS A 8 -13.58 -1.59 -9.12
N ALA A 9 -12.59 -1.17 -8.34
CA ALA A 9 -12.18 -1.87 -7.11
C ALA A 9 -13.17 -1.64 -5.96
N LEU A 10 -13.62 -0.40 -5.77
CA LEU A 10 -14.48 -0.01 -4.65
C LEU A 10 -15.74 -0.88 -4.47
N PRO A 11 -16.54 -1.18 -5.52
CA PRO A 11 -17.77 -1.98 -5.35
C PRO A 11 -17.51 -3.45 -5.02
N ILE A 12 -16.34 -3.99 -5.38
CA ILE A 12 -16.03 -5.42 -5.19
C ILE A 12 -15.55 -5.66 -3.76
N PHE A 13 -14.75 -4.75 -3.20
CA PHE A 13 -14.26 -4.83 -1.83
C PHE A 13 -15.32 -4.44 -0.78
N THR A 14 -16.34 -3.67 -1.16
CA THR A 14 -17.44 -3.26 -0.26
C THR A 14 -18.64 -4.19 -0.27
N ASN A 15 -18.58 -5.34 -0.94
CA ASN A 15 -19.67 -6.31 -0.92
C ASN A 15 -19.79 -6.94 0.48
N GLU A 16 -21.02 -7.15 0.98
CA GLU A 16 -21.39 -7.56 2.36
C GLU A 16 -20.67 -8.79 2.94
N LYS A 17 -19.82 -9.46 2.17
CA LYS A 17 -19.03 -10.63 2.58
C LYS A 17 -17.54 -10.39 2.78
N SER A 18 -17.00 -9.25 2.33
CA SER A 18 -15.59 -8.91 2.54
C SER A 18 -15.49 -7.45 2.99
N ASN A 19 -15.22 -7.27 4.27
CA ASN A 19 -15.00 -5.95 4.89
C ASN A 19 -13.59 -5.43 4.60
N LEU A 20 -13.08 -5.67 3.36
CA LEU A 20 -11.73 -5.33 2.97
C LEU A 20 -11.60 -3.82 2.71
N ASN A 21 -10.65 -3.18 3.37
CA ASN A 21 -10.31 -1.79 3.12
C ASN A 21 -9.39 -1.69 1.89
N VAL A 22 -9.82 -0.95 0.88
CA VAL A 22 -9.07 -0.81 -0.40
C VAL A 22 -7.68 -0.21 -0.19
N SER A 23 -7.55 0.76 0.72
CA SER A 23 -6.25 1.36 1.04
C SER A 23 -5.31 0.34 1.68
N GLU A 24 -5.81 -0.51 2.59
CA GLU A 24 -5.04 -1.58 3.21
C GLU A 24 -4.59 -2.63 2.19
N VAL A 25 -5.50 -3.05 1.33
CA VAL A 25 -5.21 -4.01 0.25
C VAL A 25 -4.11 -3.46 -0.67
N HIS A 26 -4.24 -2.22 -1.12
CA HIS A 26 -3.24 -1.60 -1.98
C HIS A 26 -1.89 -1.45 -1.27
N GLY A 27 -1.90 -1.03 0.00
CA GLY A 27 -0.70 -0.99 0.84
C GLY A 27 -0.02 -2.35 0.94
N PHE A 28 -0.79 -3.40 1.25
CA PHE A 28 -0.27 -4.77 1.37
C PHE A 28 0.41 -5.26 0.09
N LEU A 29 -0.24 -5.09 -1.05
CA LEU A 29 0.33 -5.46 -2.36
C LEU A 29 1.60 -4.65 -2.68
N SER A 30 1.57 -3.34 -2.42
CA SER A 30 2.74 -2.46 -2.61
C SER A 30 3.90 -2.85 -1.68
N GLY A 31 3.61 -3.27 -0.45
CA GLY A 31 4.61 -3.76 0.51
C GLY A 31 5.31 -5.04 0.03
N ILE A 32 4.55 -6.03 -0.47
CA ILE A 32 5.10 -7.25 -1.08
C ILE A 32 6.04 -6.91 -2.24
N LEU A 33 5.60 -6.03 -3.15
CA LEU A 33 6.39 -5.60 -4.29
C LEU A 33 7.67 -4.88 -3.86
N SER A 34 7.55 -3.96 -2.90
CA SER A 34 8.67 -3.17 -2.37
C SER A 34 9.69 -4.01 -1.59
N ALA A 35 9.28 -5.16 -1.04
CA ALA A 35 10.21 -6.13 -0.49
C ALA A 35 11.01 -6.89 -1.57
N GLY A 36 10.74 -6.67 -2.85
CA GLY A 36 11.36 -7.35 -3.98
C GLY A 36 10.99 -8.83 -4.07
N ALA A 37 9.87 -9.23 -3.49
CA ALA A 37 9.39 -10.60 -3.57
C ALA A 37 8.79 -10.89 -4.95
N GLN A 38 9.36 -11.89 -5.61
CA GLN A 38 8.80 -12.41 -6.86
C GLN A 38 7.82 -13.54 -6.54
N MET A 39 6.58 -13.17 -6.24
CA MET A 39 5.52 -14.13 -6.00
C MET A 39 4.76 -14.41 -7.30
N ASN A 40 4.53 -15.70 -7.59
CA ASN A 40 3.56 -16.07 -8.61
C ASN A 40 2.12 -15.87 -8.10
N GLY A 41 1.12 -15.91 -8.99
CA GLY A 41 -0.26 -15.66 -8.62
C GLY A 41 -0.78 -16.52 -7.45
N ALA A 42 -0.39 -17.80 -7.38
CA ALA A 42 -0.82 -18.69 -6.31
C ALA A 42 -0.19 -18.33 -4.95
N GLN A 43 1.08 -17.90 -4.96
CA GLN A 43 1.76 -17.44 -3.74
C GLN A 43 1.18 -16.13 -3.23
N LEU A 44 0.90 -15.21 -4.15
CA LEU A 44 0.24 -13.93 -3.83
C LEU A 44 -1.15 -14.16 -3.25
N ALA A 45 -1.97 -15.00 -3.90
CA ALA A 45 -3.31 -15.35 -3.42
C ALA A 45 -3.27 -15.93 -2.01
N ARG A 46 -2.36 -16.88 -1.76
CA ARG A 46 -2.20 -17.48 -0.43
C ARG A 46 -1.78 -16.45 0.62
N ALA A 47 -0.79 -15.61 0.35
CA ALA A 47 -0.36 -14.56 1.28
C ALA A 47 -1.49 -13.58 1.60
N PHE A 48 -2.29 -13.24 0.59
CA PHE A 48 -3.46 -12.38 0.73
C PHE A 48 -4.54 -13.04 1.60
N GLU A 49 -4.92 -14.29 1.31
CA GLU A 49 -5.94 -15.05 2.05
C GLU A 49 -5.55 -15.22 3.52
N GLU A 50 -4.28 -15.53 3.79
CA GLU A 50 -3.75 -15.68 5.15
C GLU A 50 -3.76 -14.36 5.93
N HIS A 51 -3.43 -13.23 5.27
CA HIS A 51 -3.39 -11.92 5.93
C HIS A 51 -4.79 -11.37 6.23
N PHE A 52 -5.69 -11.47 5.26
CA PHE A 52 -7.04 -10.89 5.36
C PHE A 52 -8.09 -11.86 5.91
N ASP A 53 -7.71 -13.08 6.29
CA ASP A 53 -8.61 -14.15 6.75
C ASP A 53 -9.82 -14.32 5.82
N CYS A 54 -9.57 -14.40 4.53
CA CYS A 54 -10.59 -14.51 3.49
C CYS A 54 -10.23 -15.59 2.48
N SER A 55 -11.15 -15.88 1.56
CA SER A 55 -10.89 -16.77 0.43
C SER A 55 -11.08 -15.99 -0.87
N LEU A 56 -10.06 -15.99 -1.70
CA LEU A 56 -10.10 -15.41 -3.03
C LEU A 56 -10.81 -16.34 -3.99
N SER A 57 -11.79 -15.84 -4.72
CA SER A 57 -12.47 -16.59 -5.77
C SER A 57 -13.09 -15.66 -6.82
N GLY A 58 -13.03 -16.09 -8.08
CA GLY A 58 -13.67 -15.39 -9.18
C GLY A 58 -13.21 -13.93 -9.32
N PRO A 59 -14.15 -12.95 -9.36
CA PRO A 59 -13.80 -11.55 -9.63
C PRO A 59 -12.83 -10.93 -8.61
N MET A 60 -12.79 -11.42 -7.37
CA MET A 60 -11.91 -10.93 -6.32
C MET A 60 -10.46 -11.33 -6.60
N ASP A 61 -10.22 -12.57 -7.01
CA ASP A 61 -8.89 -13.06 -7.38
C ASP A 61 -8.32 -12.26 -8.56
N ASP A 62 -9.12 -12.11 -9.63
CA ASP A 62 -8.76 -11.29 -10.78
C ASP A 62 -8.42 -9.83 -10.40
N LEU A 63 -9.14 -9.27 -9.45
CA LEU A 63 -8.93 -7.89 -9.00
C LEU A 63 -7.63 -7.74 -8.22
N VAL A 64 -7.34 -8.65 -7.29
CA VAL A 64 -6.08 -8.64 -6.52
C VAL A 64 -4.87 -8.74 -7.45
N ILE A 65 -4.94 -9.64 -8.45
CA ILE A 65 -3.88 -9.80 -9.46
C ILE A 65 -3.71 -8.51 -10.28
N LYS A 66 -4.82 -7.90 -10.74
CA LYS A 66 -4.77 -6.65 -11.51
C LYS A 66 -4.22 -5.48 -10.69
N LEU A 67 -4.63 -5.34 -9.43
CA LEU A 67 -4.11 -4.31 -8.53
C LEU A 67 -2.62 -4.47 -8.27
N SER A 68 -2.17 -5.70 -8.02
CA SER A 68 -0.74 -5.99 -7.83
C SER A 68 0.08 -5.65 -9.08
N PHE A 69 -0.42 -6.02 -10.25
CA PHE A 69 0.24 -5.71 -11.51
C PHE A 69 0.29 -4.19 -11.78
N GLN A 70 -0.82 -3.49 -11.55
CA GLN A 70 -0.89 -2.03 -11.72
C GLN A 70 0.05 -1.31 -10.76
N ALA A 71 0.04 -1.67 -9.47
CA ALA A 71 0.95 -1.10 -8.47
C ALA A 71 2.43 -1.33 -8.85
N GLY A 72 2.75 -2.52 -9.39
CA GLY A 72 4.10 -2.82 -9.88
C GLY A 72 4.54 -1.92 -11.04
N LEU A 73 3.65 -1.69 -12.02
CA LEU A 73 3.91 -0.78 -13.14
C LEU A 73 4.13 0.67 -12.66
N GLU A 74 3.32 1.12 -11.71
CA GLU A 74 3.42 2.48 -11.17
C GLU A 74 4.68 2.67 -10.30
N LEU A 75 5.07 1.67 -9.51
CA LEU A 75 6.31 1.70 -8.72
C LEU A 75 7.56 1.70 -9.60
N ASP A 76 7.51 1.05 -10.77
CA ASP A 76 8.62 0.97 -11.73
C ASP A 76 8.62 2.16 -12.73
N ASP A 77 7.64 3.05 -12.65
CA ASP A 77 7.50 4.18 -13.55
C ASP A 77 8.62 5.21 -13.32
N PRO A 78 9.49 5.49 -14.32
CA PRO A 78 10.55 6.49 -14.20
C PRO A 78 10.03 7.92 -14.02
N GLU A 79 8.78 8.19 -14.38
CA GLU A 79 8.10 9.48 -14.16
C GLU A 79 7.47 9.58 -12.77
N MET A 80 7.75 8.62 -11.88
CA MET A 80 7.26 8.58 -10.50
C MET A 80 5.73 8.61 -10.38
N GLY A 81 5.06 7.85 -11.24
CA GLY A 81 3.60 7.82 -11.38
C GLY A 81 2.85 7.05 -10.30
N PHE A 82 3.55 6.44 -9.33
CA PHE A 82 2.92 5.71 -8.24
C PHE A 82 2.08 6.63 -7.35
N ASN A 83 0.87 6.21 -7.05
CA ASN A 83 -0.03 6.92 -6.15
C ASN A 83 -0.64 5.96 -5.13
N LEU A 84 -0.83 6.45 -3.89
CA LEU A 84 -1.52 5.69 -2.86
C LEU A 84 -3.02 5.60 -3.20
N LEU A 85 -3.60 4.43 -3.04
CA LEU A 85 -5.04 4.24 -3.21
C LEU A 85 -5.74 4.63 -1.89
N LEU A 86 -6.13 5.89 -1.78
CA LEU A 86 -6.78 6.49 -0.62
C LEU A 86 -8.23 6.87 -0.94
N PRO A 87 -9.05 7.21 0.08
CA PRO A 87 -10.35 7.84 -0.15
C PRO A 87 -10.23 9.08 -1.01
N GLU A 88 -11.28 9.39 -1.78
CA GLU A 88 -11.35 10.52 -2.71
C GLU A 88 -11.07 11.86 -2.00
N ASP A 89 -10.60 12.85 -2.75
CA ASP A 89 -10.20 14.17 -2.23
C ASP A 89 -11.36 14.95 -1.59
N ASP A 90 -12.60 14.65 -1.95
CA ASP A 90 -13.81 15.22 -1.34
C ASP A 90 -14.21 14.57 -0.01
N ALA A 91 -13.54 13.49 0.39
CA ALA A 91 -13.69 12.95 1.73
C ALA A 91 -13.00 13.85 2.75
N GLY A 92 -13.62 14.03 3.91
CA GLY A 92 -13.02 14.82 5.00
C GLY A 92 -11.64 14.30 5.44
N ILE A 93 -10.83 15.18 6.00
CA ILE A 93 -9.43 14.92 6.41
C ILE A 93 -9.33 13.66 7.28
N ALA A 94 -10.21 13.49 8.26
CA ALA A 94 -10.22 12.32 9.14
C ALA A 94 -10.35 11.00 8.37
N LYS A 95 -11.20 10.95 7.34
CA LYS A 95 -11.41 9.76 6.52
C LYS A 95 -10.21 9.47 5.61
N ARG A 96 -9.61 10.51 5.04
CA ARG A 96 -8.39 10.39 4.22
C ARG A 96 -7.19 9.99 5.06
N GLY A 97 -7.06 10.56 6.26
CA GLY A 97 -6.07 10.19 7.24
C GLY A 97 -6.21 8.73 7.69
N GLN A 98 -7.45 8.26 7.94
CA GLN A 98 -7.71 6.84 8.23
C GLN A 98 -7.31 5.95 7.05
N GLY A 99 -7.55 6.39 5.82
CA GLY A 99 -7.08 5.69 4.62
C GLY A 99 -5.57 5.57 4.56
N LEU A 100 -4.85 6.66 4.87
CA LEU A 100 -3.37 6.67 4.92
C LEU A 100 -2.84 5.74 6.01
N TYR A 101 -3.41 5.79 7.21
CA TYR A 101 -3.09 4.92 8.32
C TYR A 101 -3.22 3.43 7.91
N THR A 102 -4.37 3.03 7.38
CA THR A 102 -4.62 1.64 6.95
C THR A 102 -3.74 1.25 5.78
N TRP A 103 -3.43 2.17 4.88
CA TRP A 103 -2.47 1.92 3.81
C TRP A 103 -1.07 1.60 4.35
N CYS A 104 -0.57 2.38 5.31
CA CYS A 104 0.73 2.13 5.95
C CYS A 104 0.75 0.79 6.70
N GLN A 105 -0.32 0.43 7.40
CA GLN A 105 -0.44 -0.87 8.04
C GLN A 105 -0.36 -2.02 7.03
N GLY A 106 -1.12 -1.91 5.94
CA GLY A 106 -1.08 -2.86 4.84
C GLY A 106 0.33 -2.99 4.26
N PHE A 107 1.00 -1.86 3.97
CA PHE A 107 2.36 -1.84 3.42
C PHE A 107 3.36 -2.55 4.33
N LEU A 108 3.38 -2.24 5.62
CA LEU A 108 4.27 -2.87 6.59
C LEU A 108 4.01 -4.38 6.70
N SER A 109 2.74 -4.78 6.71
CA SER A 109 2.34 -6.19 6.73
C SER A 109 2.78 -6.93 5.47
N GLY A 110 2.53 -6.36 4.29
CA GLY A 110 2.93 -6.93 3.01
C GLY A 110 4.45 -7.02 2.86
N PHE A 111 5.18 -6.01 3.32
CA PHE A 111 6.64 -6.04 3.35
C PHE A 111 7.15 -7.17 4.26
N GLY A 112 6.56 -7.30 5.47
CA GLY A 112 6.98 -8.27 6.48
C GLY A 112 6.64 -9.72 6.10
N VAL A 113 5.50 -9.99 5.45
CA VAL A 113 5.04 -11.34 5.13
C VAL A 113 5.98 -12.08 4.17
N THR A 114 6.77 -11.36 3.40
CA THR A 114 7.72 -11.95 2.45
C THR A 114 8.85 -12.70 3.13
N GLY A 115 9.19 -12.36 4.39
CA GLY A 115 10.31 -12.90 5.14
C GLY A 115 11.67 -12.77 4.45
N ARG A 116 11.75 -12.03 3.35
CA ARG A 116 12.90 -11.97 2.46
C ARG A 116 14.06 -11.20 3.05
N TYR A 117 13.76 -10.17 3.85
CA TYR A 117 14.78 -9.36 4.49
C TYR A 117 14.79 -9.58 5.99
N GLN A 118 15.93 -10.06 6.49
CA GLN A 118 16.23 -9.94 7.89
C GLN A 118 16.69 -8.51 8.17
N ASP A 119 16.49 -8.02 9.40
CA ASP A 119 16.84 -6.63 9.76
C ASP A 119 18.28 -6.25 9.41
N SER A 120 19.22 -7.20 9.44
CA SER A 120 20.62 -6.99 9.09
C SER A 120 20.88 -6.75 7.59
N GLU A 121 19.93 -7.08 6.72
CA GLU A 121 20.06 -6.94 5.26
C GLU A 121 19.47 -5.63 4.74
N LEU A 122 18.68 -4.95 5.55
CA LEU A 122 18.11 -3.65 5.21
C LEU A 122 19.17 -2.55 5.36
N SER A 123 19.16 -1.59 4.44
CA SER A 123 19.92 -0.36 4.63
C SER A 123 19.39 0.43 5.84
N GLU A 124 20.22 1.33 6.37
CA GLU A 124 19.79 2.20 7.45
C GLU A 124 18.63 3.09 7.01
N GLU A 125 18.67 3.61 5.79
CA GLU A 125 17.62 4.43 5.19
C GLU A 125 16.28 3.69 5.12
N VAL A 126 16.26 2.44 4.65
CA VAL A 126 15.04 1.64 4.62
C VAL A 126 14.49 1.36 6.02
N ARG A 127 15.36 1.09 6.99
CA ARG A 127 14.92 0.87 8.38
C ARG A 127 14.31 2.13 9.01
N GLU A 128 14.90 3.29 8.77
CA GLU A 128 14.36 4.58 9.23
C GLU A 128 12.97 4.81 8.63
N VAL A 129 12.84 4.66 7.33
CA VAL A 129 11.57 4.85 6.63
C VAL A 129 10.50 3.86 7.11
N LEU A 130 10.81 2.56 7.25
CA LEU A 130 9.86 1.59 7.80
C LEU A 130 9.44 1.95 9.23
N THR A 131 10.36 2.50 10.03
CA THR A 131 10.06 2.99 11.38
C THR A 131 9.11 4.20 11.32
N ASP A 132 9.30 5.10 10.38
CA ASP A 132 8.43 6.26 10.22
C ASP A 132 7.04 5.87 9.71
N LEU A 133 6.96 4.93 8.75
CA LEU A 133 5.67 4.35 8.33
C LEU A 133 4.94 3.69 9.50
N ALA A 134 5.66 3.02 10.41
CA ALA A 134 5.06 2.43 11.61
C ALA A 134 4.55 3.51 12.57
N LYS A 135 5.24 4.63 12.74
CA LYS A 135 4.75 5.78 13.53
C LYS A 135 3.50 6.39 12.90
N ILE A 136 3.52 6.62 11.58
CA ILE A 136 2.36 7.16 10.84
C ILE A 136 1.15 6.23 10.99
N SER A 137 1.36 4.91 10.90
CA SER A 137 0.30 3.91 11.08
C SER A 137 -0.26 3.82 12.51
N ALA A 138 0.33 4.51 13.47
CA ALA A 138 -0.10 4.57 14.87
C ALA A 138 -0.65 5.96 15.26
N LEU A 139 -0.70 6.92 14.32
CA LEU A 139 -1.23 8.26 14.61
C LEU A 139 -2.75 8.20 14.82
N ASP A 140 -3.22 8.92 15.83
CA ASP A 140 -4.63 9.26 15.99
C ASP A 140 -4.91 10.52 15.15
N LEU A 141 -5.64 10.34 14.05
CA LEU A 141 -5.91 11.39 13.06
C LEU A 141 -7.32 11.98 13.24
N GLU A 142 -7.85 12.01 14.46
CA GLU A 142 -9.04 12.80 14.78
C GLU A 142 -8.70 14.30 14.80
N VAL A 143 -8.42 14.86 13.63
CA VAL A 143 -8.13 16.27 13.45
C VAL A 143 -9.30 16.97 12.76
N PRO A 144 -9.64 18.23 13.16
CA PRO A 144 -10.68 18.99 12.48
C PRO A 144 -10.28 19.35 11.05
N ASP A 145 -11.29 19.53 10.19
CA ASP A 145 -11.08 20.05 8.84
C ASP A 145 -10.60 21.51 8.91
N SER A 146 -9.40 21.76 8.40
CA SER A 146 -8.81 23.10 8.26
C SER A 146 -7.79 23.09 7.13
N ASP A 147 -7.51 24.27 6.54
CA ASP A 147 -6.52 24.41 5.48
C ASP A 147 -5.11 24.00 5.93
N GLU A 148 -4.78 24.23 7.19
CA GLU A 148 -3.50 23.84 7.79
C GLU A 148 -3.38 22.32 7.87
N ASN A 149 -4.37 21.64 8.44
CA ASN A 149 -4.40 20.18 8.55
C ASN A 149 -4.47 19.49 7.17
N GLU A 150 -5.12 20.13 6.19
CA GLU A 150 -5.13 19.66 4.80
C GLU A 150 -3.72 19.68 4.20
N GLY A 151 -2.99 20.78 4.41
CA GLY A 151 -1.58 20.89 3.97
C GLY A 151 -0.69 19.83 4.60
N ASP A 152 -0.80 19.65 5.92
CA ASP A 152 -0.03 18.65 6.67
C ASP A 152 -0.33 17.22 6.19
N LEU A 153 -1.61 16.89 5.95
CA LEU A 153 -2.00 15.58 5.43
C LEU A 153 -1.40 15.33 4.04
N LEU A 154 -1.43 16.32 3.15
CA LEU A 154 -0.85 16.19 1.81
C LEU A 154 0.67 15.96 1.87
N GLU A 155 1.38 16.64 2.77
CA GLU A 155 2.82 16.43 2.98
C GLU A 155 3.12 15.01 3.46
N ILE A 156 2.32 14.48 4.40
CA ILE A 156 2.50 13.11 4.88
C ILE A 156 2.17 12.08 3.78
N ILE A 157 1.12 12.29 3.00
CA ILE A 157 0.79 11.43 1.86
C ILE A 157 1.96 11.37 0.88
N GLU A 158 2.53 12.52 0.53
CA GLU A 158 3.67 12.58 -0.38
C GLU A 158 4.92 11.91 0.19
N TYR A 159 5.18 12.10 1.48
CA TYR A 159 6.27 11.41 2.17
C TYR A 159 6.10 9.89 2.10
N VAL A 160 4.92 9.36 2.41
CA VAL A 160 4.63 7.91 2.35
C VAL A 160 4.77 7.38 0.92
N ARG A 161 4.28 8.13 -0.07
CA ARG A 161 4.40 7.81 -1.49
C ARG A 161 5.86 7.64 -1.91
N MET A 162 6.68 8.65 -1.62
CA MET A 162 8.11 8.65 -1.96
C MET A 162 8.88 7.56 -1.21
N SER A 163 8.50 7.30 0.02
CA SER A 163 9.06 6.23 0.85
C SER A 163 8.85 4.85 0.24
N ALA A 164 7.63 4.55 -0.21
CA ALA A 164 7.32 3.27 -0.86
C ALA A 164 8.14 3.08 -2.14
N MET A 165 8.24 4.11 -2.98
CA MET A 165 9.04 4.09 -4.20
C MET A 165 10.52 3.91 -3.92
N MET A 166 11.07 4.59 -2.91
CA MET A 166 12.48 4.46 -2.51
C MET A 166 12.80 3.03 -2.08
N ILE A 167 11.96 2.43 -1.23
CA ILE A 167 12.12 1.04 -0.79
C ILE A 167 12.07 0.07 -1.97
N TYR A 168 11.11 0.26 -2.90
CA TYR A 168 10.98 -0.54 -4.11
C TYR A 168 12.26 -0.48 -4.96
N LEU A 169 12.75 0.72 -5.25
CA LEU A 169 13.95 0.93 -6.08
C LEU A 169 15.22 0.33 -5.45
N GLU A 170 15.35 0.39 -4.13
CA GLU A 170 16.48 -0.24 -3.45
C GLU A 170 16.42 -1.77 -3.58
N SER A 171 15.23 -2.36 -3.45
CA SER A 171 15.04 -3.80 -3.61
C SER A 171 15.25 -4.27 -5.04
N ALA A 172 14.80 -3.49 -6.03
CA ALA A 172 15.02 -3.77 -7.44
C ALA A 172 16.52 -3.77 -7.80
N ARG A 173 17.31 -2.82 -7.27
CA ARG A 173 18.77 -2.78 -7.46
C ARG A 173 19.48 -4.02 -6.89
N LYS A 174 19.02 -4.53 -5.75
CA LYS A 174 19.59 -5.74 -5.13
C LYS A 174 19.26 -7.03 -5.89
N SER A 175 18.19 -7.03 -6.66
CA SER A 175 17.77 -8.21 -7.46
C SER A 175 18.58 -8.39 -8.75
N VAL A 176 19.35 -7.39 -9.18
CA VAL A 176 20.17 -7.39 -10.41
C VAL A 176 21.61 -7.87 -10.16
N HIS A 177 21.99 -8.08 -8.91
CA HIS A 177 23.31 -8.60 -8.50
C HIS A 177 23.20 -9.98 -7.87
#